data_1e4e1a9ec6767e4c17f7449065c9ee1c
#
_entry.id   1e4e1a9ec6767e4c17f7449065c9ee1c
#
_cell.length_a   1.000
_cell.length_b   1.000
_cell.length_c   1.000
_cell.angle_alpha   90.00
_cell.angle_beta   90.00
_cell.angle_gamma   90.00
#
_symmetry.space_group_name_H-M   'P 1'
#
loop_
_entity.id
_entity.type
_entity.pdbx_description
1 polymer ?
#
loop_
_entity_poly.entity_id
_entity_poly.type
_entity_poly.pdbx_seq_one_letter_code
_entity_poly.pdbx_strand_id
1 'polypeptide(L)'
;RFSLRQWVEQDDGSGSMVFISARYVDMSVCSQLLTVWLDLAMNTLMTLDRTRDLRVWFFVDELGALHRLPALEKGLQTARNFGGAIVTGIHAYAKLKEVYGENMAMTLSSLARTKLILGTADRETATWCSDFIGHTQVRDMEEGYTYGYNNARDAVSLTSRKHIEPLLLPDQLMNLARLSGYIKFPDGFPAAPVKLTPVTRRRRAEPFIRRAADDGGLEGGGTPVTPPKPWLPEDGNSASEHPSSNDDGAGKRVVPK
;
A
#
# COMPACT_ATOMS: atom_id res chain seq x y z
N ARG A 1 13.16 -29.99 0.27
CA ARG A 1 12.06 -29.64 -0.65
C ARG A 1 11.07 -28.78 0.12
N PHE A 2 10.84 -27.53 -0.29
CA PHE A 2 9.90 -26.61 0.36
C PHE A 2 8.46 -26.95 -0.05
N SER A 3 7.54 -26.95 0.92
CA SER A 3 6.12 -27.09 0.69
C SER A 3 5.38 -25.94 1.38
N LEU A 4 4.70 -25.13 0.58
CA LEU A 4 3.92 -23.98 1.08
C LEU A 4 2.79 -24.43 2.02
N ARG A 5 2.18 -25.57 1.72
CA ARG A 5 1.14 -26.16 2.56
C ARG A 5 1.69 -26.50 3.95
N GLN A 6 2.79 -27.25 4.00
CA GLN A 6 3.44 -27.61 5.26
C GLN A 6 3.87 -26.37 6.05
N TRP A 7 4.35 -25.33 5.35
CA TRP A 7 4.73 -24.08 5.98
C TRP A 7 3.56 -23.36 6.66
N VAL A 8 2.35 -23.37 6.05
CA VAL A 8 1.14 -22.81 6.66
C VAL A 8 0.64 -23.67 7.81
N GLU A 9 0.76 -25.00 7.70
CA GLU A 9 0.33 -25.97 8.72
C GLU A 9 1.26 -25.99 9.95
N GLN A 10 2.53 -25.60 9.79
CA GLN A 10 3.50 -25.56 10.87
C GLN A 10 3.24 -24.37 11.81
N ASP A 11 2.91 -24.68 13.06
CA ASP A 11 2.78 -23.72 14.16
C ASP A 11 3.97 -23.89 15.11
N ASP A 12 5.19 -23.66 14.59
CA ASP A 12 6.43 -23.83 15.36
C ASP A 12 6.85 -22.59 16.14
N GLY A 13 6.07 -21.51 16.03
CA GLY A 13 6.36 -20.23 16.70
C GLY A 13 7.63 -19.52 16.19
N SER A 14 8.25 -20.04 15.12
CA SER A 14 9.56 -19.55 14.62
C SER A 14 9.51 -18.16 13.98
N GLY A 15 8.32 -17.63 13.70
CA GLY A 15 8.16 -16.32 13.05
C GLY A 15 8.76 -16.28 11.63
N SER A 16 8.64 -17.38 10.89
CA SER A 16 9.18 -17.49 9.54
C SER A 16 8.41 -16.65 8.52
N MET A 17 9.10 -16.23 7.44
CA MET A 17 8.51 -15.46 6.34
C MET A 17 8.77 -16.15 5.01
N VAL A 18 7.76 -16.14 4.13
CA VAL A 18 7.89 -16.56 2.72
C VAL A 18 7.67 -15.36 1.83
N PHE A 19 8.68 -15.01 1.03
CA PHE A 19 8.59 -13.97 0.02
C PHE A 19 8.31 -14.61 -1.33
N ILE A 20 7.21 -14.23 -1.95
CA ILE A 20 6.83 -14.66 -3.29
C ILE A 20 6.96 -13.44 -4.20
N SER A 21 7.97 -13.44 -5.07
CA SER A 21 8.24 -12.31 -5.96
C SER A 21 8.52 -12.78 -7.37
N ALA A 22 8.15 -11.95 -8.34
CA ALA A 22 8.48 -12.13 -9.75
C ALA A 22 9.05 -10.83 -10.30
N ARG A 23 9.94 -10.95 -11.31
CA ARG A 23 10.38 -9.76 -12.03
C ARG A 23 9.22 -9.23 -12.86
N TYR A 24 9.13 -7.91 -12.99
CA TYR A 24 8.05 -7.26 -13.75
C TYR A 24 7.90 -7.80 -15.18
N VAL A 25 9.02 -8.08 -15.85
CA VAL A 25 9.05 -8.64 -17.21
C VAL A 25 8.46 -10.06 -17.30
N ASP A 26 8.45 -10.81 -16.19
CA ASP A 26 7.96 -12.19 -16.13
C ASP A 26 6.53 -12.27 -15.56
N MET A 27 5.95 -11.14 -15.15
CA MET A 27 4.63 -11.12 -14.47
C MET A 27 3.53 -11.74 -15.33
N SER A 28 3.52 -11.51 -16.63
CA SER A 28 2.53 -12.09 -17.54
C SER A 28 2.48 -13.63 -17.51
N VAL A 29 3.63 -14.26 -17.27
CA VAL A 29 3.76 -15.73 -17.18
C VAL A 29 3.61 -16.21 -15.75
N CYS A 30 4.18 -15.47 -14.79
CA CYS A 30 4.23 -15.90 -13.39
C CYS A 30 2.95 -15.61 -12.61
N SER A 31 2.13 -14.64 -13.04
CA SER A 31 0.93 -14.21 -12.29
C SER A 31 -0.04 -15.35 -11.98
N GLN A 32 -0.21 -16.30 -12.90
CA GLN A 32 -1.05 -17.48 -12.68
C GLN A 32 -0.51 -18.37 -11.56
N LEU A 33 0.81 -18.63 -11.57
CA LEU A 33 1.46 -19.44 -10.54
C LEU A 33 1.42 -18.75 -9.18
N LEU A 34 1.66 -17.44 -9.13
CA LEU A 34 1.58 -16.64 -7.91
C LEU A 34 0.17 -16.68 -7.33
N THR A 35 -0.85 -16.57 -8.19
CA THR A 35 -2.26 -16.67 -7.81
C THR A 35 -2.56 -18.03 -7.18
N VAL A 36 -2.13 -19.13 -7.83
CA VAL A 36 -2.32 -20.49 -7.32
C VAL A 36 -1.64 -20.70 -5.97
N TRP A 37 -0.44 -20.17 -5.77
CA TRP A 37 0.27 -20.30 -4.50
C TRP A 37 -0.43 -19.55 -3.38
N LEU A 38 -0.88 -18.33 -3.62
CA LEU A 38 -1.65 -17.56 -2.64
C LEU A 38 -2.98 -18.22 -2.32
N ASP A 39 -3.67 -18.71 -3.34
CA ASP A 39 -4.95 -19.43 -3.17
C ASP A 39 -4.76 -20.70 -2.33
N LEU A 40 -3.73 -21.48 -2.63
CA LEU A 40 -3.36 -22.66 -1.84
C LEU A 40 -3.07 -22.31 -0.38
N ALA A 41 -2.27 -21.28 -0.13
CA ALA A 41 -1.92 -20.87 1.21
C ALA A 41 -3.14 -20.40 2.03
N MET A 42 -4.01 -19.57 1.41
CA MET A 42 -5.24 -19.10 2.05
C MET A 42 -6.21 -20.25 2.33
N ASN A 43 -6.41 -21.15 1.37
CA ASN A 43 -7.27 -22.32 1.56
C ASN A 43 -6.71 -23.26 2.63
N THR A 44 -5.39 -23.50 2.66
CA THR A 44 -4.76 -24.32 3.69
C THR A 44 -5.00 -23.73 5.07
N LEU A 45 -4.79 -22.41 5.26
CA LEU A 45 -5.08 -21.76 6.54
C LEU A 45 -6.53 -22.01 6.99
N MET A 46 -7.49 -21.92 6.08
CA MET A 46 -8.91 -22.08 6.38
C MET A 46 -9.31 -23.55 6.66
N THR A 47 -8.41 -24.52 6.48
CA THR A 47 -8.63 -25.92 6.88
C THR A 47 -8.13 -26.23 8.30
N LEU A 48 -7.38 -25.31 8.90
CA LEU A 48 -6.85 -25.49 10.26
C LEU A 48 -7.94 -25.27 11.32
N ASP A 49 -7.61 -25.62 12.57
CA ASP A 49 -8.50 -25.36 13.70
C ASP A 49 -8.70 -23.88 13.93
N ARG A 50 -9.90 -23.53 14.35
CA ARG A 50 -10.25 -22.14 14.68
C ARG A 50 -9.44 -21.64 15.86
N THR A 51 -8.96 -20.40 15.74
CA THR A 51 -8.21 -19.72 16.81
C THR A 51 -8.46 -18.22 16.78
N ARG A 52 -8.22 -17.56 17.90
CA ARG A 52 -8.17 -16.09 17.99
C ARG A 52 -6.75 -15.54 17.89
N ASP A 53 -5.76 -16.42 18.04
CA ASP A 53 -4.36 -16.05 17.95
C ASP A 53 -3.96 -15.88 16.47
N LEU A 54 -3.15 -14.87 16.21
CA LEU A 54 -2.68 -14.58 14.86
C LEU A 54 -1.61 -15.60 14.46
N ARG A 55 -1.85 -16.33 13.38
CA ARG A 55 -0.94 -17.33 12.81
C ARG A 55 -0.19 -16.81 11.58
N VAL A 56 -0.93 -16.26 10.63
CA VAL A 56 -0.37 -15.91 9.30
C VAL A 56 -0.84 -14.54 8.85
N TRP A 57 0.10 -13.74 8.38
CA TRP A 57 -0.17 -12.52 7.62
C TRP A 57 0.02 -12.77 6.12
N PHE A 58 -0.95 -12.36 5.34
CA PHE A 58 -0.84 -12.30 3.89
C PHE A 58 -0.70 -10.83 3.46
N PHE A 59 0.41 -10.50 2.83
CA PHE A 59 0.65 -9.18 2.25
C PHE A 59 0.68 -9.31 0.73
N VAL A 60 -0.32 -8.76 0.07
CA VAL A 60 -0.41 -8.71 -1.39
C VAL A 60 -0.21 -7.27 -1.81
N ASP A 61 1.01 -6.91 -2.22
CA ASP A 61 1.41 -5.53 -2.52
C ASP A 61 0.61 -4.92 -3.68
N GLU A 62 0.40 -5.70 -4.75
CA GLU A 62 -0.38 -5.27 -5.91
C GLU A 62 -1.39 -6.35 -6.29
N LEU A 63 -2.62 -6.22 -5.78
CA LEU A 63 -3.67 -7.19 -6.06
C LEU A 63 -4.07 -7.20 -7.54
N GLY A 64 -4.03 -6.03 -8.20
CA GLY A 64 -4.37 -5.89 -9.61
C GLY A 64 -3.37 -6.52 -10.60
N ALA A 65 -2.17 -6.88 -10.14
CA ALA A 65 -1.18 -7.58 -10.94
C ALA A 65 -1.37 -9.10 -11.01
N LEU A 66 -2.21 -9.64 -10.12
CA LEU A 66 -2.53 -11.06 -10.07
C LEU A 66 -3.80 -11.35 -10.88
N HIS A 67 -3.97 -12.62 -11.26
CA HIS A 67 -5.27 -13.09 -11.72
C HIS A 67 -6.27 -13.11 -10.56
N ARG A 68 -7.56 -13.27 -10.90
CA ARG A 68 -8.59 -13.42 -9.89
C ARG A 68 -8.21 -14.52 -8.90
N LEU A 69 -8.16 -14.18 -7.62
CA LEU A 69 -7.80 -15.06 -6.50
C LEU A 69 -9.08 -15.60 -5.87
N PRO A 70 -9.47 -16.87 -6.13
CA PRO A 70 -10.75 -17.42 -5.69
C PRO A 70 -10.93 -17.43 -4.17
N ALA A 71 -9.84 -17.70 -3.41
CA ALA A 71 -9.86 -17.76 -1.95
C ALA A 71 -9.96 -16.39 -1.30
N LEU A 72 -9.73 -15.28 -2.01
CA LEU A 72 -9.62 -13.95 -1.40
C LEU A 72 -10.92 -13.50 -0.72
N GLU A 73 -12.06 -13.67 -1.38
CA GLU A 73 -13.36 -13.28 -0.82
C GLU A 73 -13.63 -14.02 0.49
N LYS A 74 -13.52 -15.36 0.47
CA LYS A 74 -13.69 -16.18 1.68
C LYS A 74 -12.63 -15.85 2.72
N GLY A 75 -11.39 -15.62 2.31
CA GLY A 75 -10.29 -15.22 3.18
C GLY A 75 -10.60 -13.93 3.93
N LEU A 76 -11.01 -12.87 3.23
CA LEU A 76 -11.38 -11.59 3.86
C LEU A 76 -12.57 -11.73 4.83
N GLN A 77 -13.51 -12.64 4.55
CA GLN A 77 -14.65 -12.89 5.42
C GLN A 77 -14.30 -13.75 6.65
N THR A 78 -13.47 -14.76 6.49
CA THR A 78 -13.35 -15.85 7.46
C THR A 78 -11.95 -16.13 7.99
N ALA A 79 -10.87 -15.71 7.32
CA ALA A 79 -9.49 -16.02 7.71
C ALA A 79 -9.18 -15.63 9.17
N ARG A 80 -9.81 -14.56 9.68
CA ARG A 80 -9.69 -14.15 11.08
C ARG A 80 -10.04 -15.27 12.08
N ASN A 81 -11.00 -16.14 11.73
CA ASN A 81 -11.40 -17.24 12.59
C ASN A 81 -10.36 -18.35 12.67
N PHE A 82 -9.39 -18.33 11.77
CA PHE A 82 -8.29 -19.30 11.65
C PHE A 82 -6.92 -18.67 11.94
N GLY A 83 -6.92 -17.45 12.49
CA GLY A 83 -5.69 -16.72 12.80
C GLY A 83 -5.03 -16.06 11.60
N GLY A 84 -5.77 -15.78 10.53
CA GLY A 84 -5.26 -15.09 9.35
C GLY A 84 -5.56 -13.60 9.34
N ALA A 85 -4.60 -12.80 8.88
CA ALA A 85 -4.76 -11.39 8.56
C ALA A 85 -4.35 -11.13 7.11
N ILE A 86 -5.12 -10.34 6.38
CA ILE A 86 -4.91 -10.09 4.96
C ILE A 86 -4.78 -8.58 4.73
N VAL A 87 -3.69 -8.18 4.09
CA VAL A 87 -3.42 -6.82 3.64
C VAL A 87 -3.26 -6.83 2.14
N THR A 88 -4.05 -6.02 1.44
CA THR A 88 -3.98 -5.89 -0.02
C THR A 88 -3.67 -4.45 -0.42
N GLY A 89 -2.70 -4.26 -1.30
CA GLY A 89 -2.42 -3.00 -1.96
C GLY A 89 -3.16 -2.91 -3.31
N ILE A 90 -3.62 -1.72 -3.63
CA ILE A 90 -4.33 -1.41 -4.88
C ILE A 90 -3.86 -0.05 -5.36
N HIS A 91 -3.40 0.07 -6.60
CA HIS A 91 -3.03 1.37 -7.18
C HIS A 91 -4.23 2.13 -7.73
N ALA A 92 -5.13 1.42 -8.41
CA ALA A 92 -6.31 2.00 -9.01
C ALA A 92 -7.53 1.09 -8.82
N TYR A 93 -8.66 1.67 -8.44
CA TYR A 93 -9.91 0.93 -8.26
C TYR A 93 -10.42 0.34 -9.58
N ALA A 94 -10.19 1.05 -10.70
CA ALA A 94 -10.50 0.56 -12.04
C ALA A 94 -9.80 -0.78 -12.34
N LYS A 95 -8.55 -0.96 -11.89
CA LYS A 95 -7.82 -2.22 -12.08
C LYS A 95 -8.42 -3.37 -11.27
N LEU A 96 -8.91 -3.08 -10.08
CA LEU A 96 -9.63 -4.08 -9.29
C LEU A 96 -10.93 -4.52 -9.99
N LYS A 97 -11.67 -3.56 -10.58
CA LYS A 97 -12.88 -3.86 -11.36
C LYS A 97 -12.59 -4.68 -12.62
N GLU A 98 -11.47 -4.40 -13.29
CA GLU A 98 -11.05 -5.17 -14.47
C GLU A 98 -10.83 -6.66 -14.13
N VAL A 99 -10.17 -6.96 -13.01
CA VAL A 99 -9.81 -8.34 -12.62
C VAL A 99 -10.99 -9.08 -11.99
N TYR A 100 -11.77 -8.42 -11.16
CA TYR A 100 -12.82 -9.07 -10.34
C TYR A 100 -14.23 -8.81 -10.82
N GLY A 101 -14.43 -7.82 -11.68
CA GLY A 101 -15.74 -7.27 -12.02
C GLY A 101 -16.23 -6.27 -10.97
N GLU A 102 -17.16 -5.39 -11.36
CA GLU A 102 -17.60 -4.25 -10.55
C GLU A 102 -18.18 -4.67 -9.19
N ASN A 103 -19.11 -5.64 -9.20
CA ASN A 103 -19.77 -6.10 -7.97
C ASN A 103 -18.78 -6.75 -6.98
N MET A 104 -17.87 -7.56 -7.49
CA MET A 104 -16.88 -8.23 -6.64
C MET A 104 -15.83 -7.24 -6.11
N ALA A 105 -15.39 -6.28 -6.92
CA ALA A 105 -14.50 -5.22 -6.47
C ALA A 105 -15.11 -4.41 -5.31
N MET A 106 -16.40 -4.10 -5.40
CA MET A 106 -17.14 -3.44 -4.31
C MET A 106 -17.23 -4.34 -3.07
N THR A 107 -17.49 -5.63 -3.23
CA THR A 107 -17.55 -6.60 -2.13
C THR A 107 -16.19 -6.70 -1.42
N LEU A 108 -15.10 -6.93 -2.15
CA LEU A 108 -13.75 -7.02 -1.60
C LEU A 108 -13.36 -5.75 -0.84
N SER A 109 -13.69 -4.61 -1.43
CA SER A 109 -13.49 -3.32 -0.79
C SER A 109 -14.25 -3.16 0.54
N SER A 110 -15.49 -3.61 0.59
CA SER A 110 -16.33 -3.54 1.80
C SER A 110 -15.82 -4.48 2.89
N LEU A 111 -15.30 -5.65 2.53
CA LEU A 111 -14.72 -6.62 3.44
C LEU A 111 -13.39 -6.11 4.07
N ALA A 112 -12.61 -5.35 3.33
CA ALA A 112 -11.38 -4.71 3.83
C ALA A 112 -11.75 -3.47 4.67
N ARG A 113 -12.15 -3.66 5.92
CA ARG A 113 -12.73 -2.62 6.79
C ARG A 113 -11.73 -1.56 7.25
N THR A 114 -10.46 -1.90 7.40
CA THR A 114 -9.39 -0.93 7.66
C THR A 114 -8.78 -0.49 6.34
N LYS A 115 -8.70 0.82 6.11
CA LYS A 115 -8.15 1.38 4.87
C LYS A 115 -7.07 2.40 5.17
N LEU A 116 -5.92 2.22 4.53
CA LEU A 116 -4.88 3.24 4.43
C LEU A 116 -4.98 3.87 3.04
N ILE A 117 -5.38 5.13 3.00
CA ILE A 117 -5.61 5.89 1.78
C ILE A 117 -4.46 6.87 1.60
N LEU A 118 -3.67 6.69 0.57
CA LEU A 118 -2.57 7.58 0.17
C LEU A 118 -2.99 8.42 -1.04
N GLY A 119 -2.12 9.33 -1.46
CA GLY A 119 -2.35 10.12 -2.67
C GLY A 119 -2.51 9.24 -3.91
N THR A 120 -3.50 9.54 -4.74
CA THR A 120 -3.76 8.87 -6.02
C THR A 120 -3.89 9.90 -7.13
N ALA A 121 -3.43 9.57 -8.33
CA ALA A 121 -3.61 10.41 -9.51
C ALA A 121 -4.92 10.11 -10.26
N ASP A 122 -5.58 9.01 -9.94
CA ASP A 122 -6.81 8.56 -10.58
C ASP A 122 -8.06 9.14 -9.87
N ARG A 123 -8.87 9.88 -10.63
CA ARG A 123 -10.08 10.55 -10.11
C ARG A 123 -11.13 9.55 -9.60
N GLU A 124 -11.31 8.42 -10.28
CA GLU A 124 -12.28 7.42 -9.85
C GLU A 124 -11.88 6.81 -8.50
N THR A 125 -10.60 6.48 -8.36
CA THR A 125 -10.03 6.00 -7.09
C THR A 125 -10.12 7.06 -6.00
N ALA A 126 -9.85 8.32 -6.31
CA ALA A 126 -9.98 9.43 -5.35
C ALA A 126 -11.41 9.59 -4.86
N THR A 127 -12.40 9.53 -5.77
CA THR A 127 -13.83 9.61 -5.44
C THR A 127 -14.23 8.45 -4.55
N TRP A 128 -13.88 7.24 -4.93
CA TRP A 128 -14.14 6.04 -4.15
C TRP A 128 -13.51 6.10 -2.74
N CYS A 129 -12.28 6.60 -2.63
CA CYS A 129 -11.62 6.80 -1.33
C CYS A 129 -12.30 7.89 -0.48
N SER A 130 -12.74 8.99 -1.09
CA SER A 130 -13.48 10.06 -0.44
C SER A 130 -14.78 9.55 0.20
N ASP A 131 -15.54 8.73 -0.53
CA ASP A 131 -16.78 8.11 -0.04
C ASP A 131 -16.53 7.22 1.18
N PHE A 132 -15.40 6.50 1.24
CA PHE A 132 -15.02 5.70 2.40
C PHE A 132 -14.63 6.52 3.61
N ILE A 133 -14.00 7.67 3.43
CA ILE A 133 -13.67 8.57 4.54
C ILE A 133 -14.95 9.05 5.20
N GLY A 134 -15.96 9.39 4.39
CA GLY A 134 -17.30 9.72 4.84
C GLY A 134 -17.73 11.13 4.50
N HIS A 135 -18.95 11.44 4.91
CA HIS A 135 -19.62 12.71 4.64
C HIS A 135 -20.03 13.40 5.92
N THR A 136 -20.16 14.71 5.88
CA THR A 136 -20.68 15.51 6.97
C THR A 136 -21.89 16.31 6.51
N GLN A 137 -22.78 16.62 7.44
CA GLN A 137 -23.90 17.50 7.18
C GLN A 137 -23.52 18.92 7.56
N VAL A 138 -23.47 19.79 6.57
CA VAL A 138 -23.21 21.23 6.74
C VAL A 138 -24.53 22.00 6.72
N ARG A 139 -24.64 22.99 7.60
CA ARG A 139 -25.76 23.93 7.62
C ARG A 139 -25.25 25.29 7.17
N ASP A 140 -25.69 25.74 6.02
CA ASP A 140 -25.44 27.07 5.54
C ASP A 140 -26.66 27.94 5.76
N MET A 141 -26.40 29.20 6.10
CA MET A 141 -27.43 30.25 6.14
C MET A 141 -27.28 31.08 4.90
N GLU A 142 -28.24 30.95 3.98
CA GLU A 142 -28.32 31.84 2.82
C GLU A 142 -29.11 33.08 3.19
N GLU A 143 -28.49 34.26 3.04
CA GLU A 143 -29.14 35.55 3.17
C GLU A 143 -29.72 35.93 1.82
N GLY A 144 -31.04 35.92 1.73
CA GLY A 144 -31.77 36.42 0.54
C GLY A 144 -32.13 37.89 0.73
N TYR A 145 -31.60 38.75 -0.11
CA TYR A 145 -32.00 40.17 -0.17
C TYR A 145 -33.08 40.34 -1.23
N THR A 146 -34.27 40.74 -0.81
CA THR A 146 -35.33 41.13 -1.78
C THR A 146 -35.39 42.64 -1.88
N TYR A 147 -34.99 43.17 -3.03
CA TYR A 147 -35.13 44.60 -3.36
C TYR A 147 -36.55 44.87 -3.86
N GLY A 148 -37.36 45.54 -3.06
CA GLY A 148 -38.69 46.02 -3.48
C GLY A 148 -38.56 47.34 -4.27
N TYR A 149 -39.32 47.49 -5.35
CA TYR A 149 -39.32 48.69 -6.21
C TYR A 149 -39.95 49.92 -5.54
N ASN A 150 -40.54 49.78 -4.37
CA ASN A 150 -41.07 50.89 -3.53
C ASN A 150 -40.50 50.79 -2.12
N ASN A 151 -39.93 51.87 -1.64
CA ASN A 151 -39.23 52.17 -0.39
C ASN A 151 -39.85 51.67 0.95
N ALA A 152 -40.46 50.52 0.98
CA ALA A 152 -41.03 49.95 2.20
C ALA A 152 -40.70 48.48 2.34
N ARG A 153 -39.66 48.19 3.12
CA ARG A 153 -39.20 46.90 3.66
C ARG A 153 -38.15 46.20 2.83
N ASP A 154 -36.93 46.47 3.15
CA ASP A 154 -35.82 45.52 2.96
C ASP A 154 -36.07 44.33 3.89
N ALA A 155 -36.54 43.21 3.36
CA ALA A 155 -36.68 42.00 4.10
C ALA A 155 -35.47 41.11 3.86
N VAL A 156 -34.67 40.89 4.89
CA VAL A 156 -33.62 39.87 4.90
C VAL A 156 -34.27 38.55 5.30
N SER A 157 -34.31 37.62 4.37
CA SER A 157 -34.77 36.24 4.65
C SER A 157 -33.54 35.35 4.89
N LEU A 158 -33.42 34.82 6.12
CA LEU A 158 -32.44 33.83 6.48
C LEU A 158 -33.03 32.44 6.27
N THR A 159 -32.58 31.75 5.22
CA THR A 159 -32.99 30.37 4.96
C THR A 159 -31.87 29.42 5.31
N SER A 160 -32.11 28.52 6.27
CA SER A 160 -31.16 27.48 6.63
C SER A 160 -31.24 26.33 5.62
N ARG A 161 -30.21 26.12 4.84
CA ARG A 161 -30.05 24.93 3.98
C ARG A 161 -29.14 23.92 4.64
N LYS A 162 -29.58 22.66 4.63
CA LYS A 162 -28.75 21.52 5.04
C LYS A 162 -28.31 20.79 3.78
N HIS A 163 -27.02 20.60 3.60
CA HIS A 163 -26.47 19.76 2.53
C HIS A 163 -25.42 18.81 3.07
N ILE A 164 -25.17 17.74 2.33
CA ILE A 164 -24.20 16.71 2.68
C ILE A 164 -22.97 16.94 1.81
N GLU A 165 -21.82 17.07 2.46
CA GLU A 165 -20.54 17.23 1.78
C GLU A 165 -19.57 16.13 2.19
N PRO A 166 -18.67 15.67 1.31
CA PRO A 166 -17.60 14.77 1.69
C PRO A 166 -16.66 15.43 2.69
N LEU A 167 -16.22 14.69 3.70
CA LEU A 167 -15.23 15.16 4.69
C LEU A 167 -13.90 15.54 4.04
N LEU A 168 -13.55 14.86 2.94
CA LEU A 168 -12.38 15.15 2.10
C LEU A 168 -12.80 15.07 0.64
N LEU A 169 -12.54 16.13 -0.09
CA LEU A 169 -12.81 16.16 -1.52
C LEU A 169 -11.85 15.24 -2.29
N PRO A 170 -12.29 14.60 -3.39
CA PRO A 170 -11.40 13.83 -4.25
C PRO A 170 -10.14 14.59 -4.68
N ASP A 171 -10.28 15.89 -5.00
CA ASP A 171 -9.15 16.74 -5.39
C ASP A 171 -8.10 16.89 -4.27
N GLN A 172 -8.54 16.92 -3.01
CA GLN A 172 -7.62 16.93 -1.86
C GLN A 172 -6.80 15.64 -1.75
N LEU A 173 -7.43 14.49 -2.05
CA LEU A 173 -6.75 13.19 -2.07
C LEU A 173 -5.76 13.07 -3.24
N MET A 174 -6.09 13.68 -4.40
CA MET A 174 -5.19 13.72 -5.55
C MET A 174 -3.98 14.62 -5.33
N ASN A 175 -4.10 15.64 -4.50
CA ASN A 175 -3.05 16.61 -4.20
C ASN A 175 -2.33 16.36 -2.86
N LEU A 176 -2.46 15.17 -2.28
CA LEU A 176 -1.78 14.84 -1.03
C LEU A 176 -0.25 14.90 -1.19
N ALA A 177 0.41 15.42 -0.19
CA ALA A 177 1.86 15.39 -0.13
C ALA A 177 2.38 13.94 -0.12
N ARG A 178 3.55 13.72 -0.69
CA ARG A 178 4.18 12.40 -0.74
C ARG A 178 4.25 11.76 0.65
N LEU A 179 3.90 10.48 0.75
CA LEU A 179 3.88 9.70 1.99
C LEU A 179 2.93 10.25 3.06
N SER A 180 1.96 11.06 2.66
CA SER A 180 0.86 11.48 3.52
C SER A 180 -0.43 10.83 3.08
N GLY A 181 -1.35 10.63 4.00
CA GLY A 181 -2.63 10.00 3.73
C GLY A 181 -3.56 10.00 4.92
N TYR A 182 -4.54 9.13 4.85
CA TYR A 182 -5.54 8.94 5.90
C TYR A 182 -5.70 7.46 6.21
N ILE A 183 -5.87 7.14 7.48
CA ILE A 183 -6.25 5.82 7.92
C ILE A 183 -7.68 5.83 8.43
N LYS A 184 -8.48 4.88 7.98
CA LYS A 184 -9.86 4.68 8.42
C LYS A 184 -9.97 3.30 9.07
N PHE A 185 -10.37 3.28 10.33
CA PHE A 185 -10.71 2.06 11.06
C PHE A 185 -12.22 1.80 11.02
N PRO A 186 -12.65 0.55 11.23
CA PRO A 186 -14.06 0.20 11.40
C PRO A 186 -14.63 0.77 12.71
N ASP A 187 -15.94 0.54 12.93
CA ASP A 187 -16.61 0.72 14.22
C ASP A 187 -16.68 2.18 14.73
N GLY A 188 -16.93 3.12 13.80
CA GLY A 188 -17.22 4.51 14.12
C GLY A 188 -16.01 5.38 14.45
N PHE A 189 -14.79 4.85 14.36
CA PHE A 189 -13.58 5.67 14.48
C PHE A 189 -13.49 6.68 13.34
N PRO A 190 -13.16 7.95 13.64
CA PRO A 190 -12.92 8.94 12.61
C PRO A 190 -11.72 8.57 11.73
N ALA A 191 -11.70 9.05 10.51
CA ALA A 191 -10.51 8.96 9.68
C ALA A 191 -9.41 9.87 10.28
N ALA A 192 -8.20 9.34 10.41
CA ALA A 192 -7.07 10.06 10.98
C ALA A 192 -6.01 10.32 9.91
N PRO A 193 -5.41 11.53 9.85
CA PRO A 193 -4.30 11.80 8.96
C PRO A 193 -3.07 11.01 9.39
N VAL A 194 -2.32 10.51 8.42
CA VAL A 194 -1.05 9.81 8.65
C VAL A 194 0.05 10.37 7.76
N LYS A 195 1.25 10.39 8.31
CA LYS A 195 2.47 10.70 7.56
C LYS A 195 3.44 9.55 7.73
N LEU A 196 3.80 8.92 6.62
CA LEU A 196 4.73 7.80 6.61
C LEU A 196 6.16 8.32 6.53
N THR A 197 7.04 7.74 7.32
CA THR A 197 8.47 8.05 7.28
C THR A 197 9.19 6.90 6.57
N PRO A 198 9.85 7.13 5.42
CA PRO A 198 10.59 6.09 4.75
C PRO A 198 11.80 5.66 5.58
N VAL A 199 11.97 4.36 5.75
CA VAL A 199 13.12 3.79 6.44
C VAL A 199 13.97 3.06 5.43
N THR A 200 15.15 3.60 5.14
CA THR A 200 16.14 2.90 4.29
C THR A 200 16.79 1.81 5.10
N ARG A 201 16.62 0.57 4.67
CA ARG A 201 17.23 -0.59 5.32
C ARG A 201 18.38 -1.11 4.48
N ARG A 202 19.41 -1.64 5.17
CA ARG A 202 20.55 -2.29 4.53
C ARG A 202 20.06 -3.50 3.75
N ARG A 203 20.53 -3.64 2.52
CA ARG A 203 20.26 -4.82 1.70
C ARG A 203 20.81 -6.07 2.40
N ARG A 204 19.98 -7.10 2.57
CA ARG A 204 20.32 -8.34 3.27
C ARG A 204 20.60 -9.50 2.33
N ALA A 205 19.99 -9.49 1.13
CA ALA A 205 20.12 -10.54 0.16
C ALA A 205 20.06 -9.96 -1.26
N GLU A 206 20.49 -10.71 -2.24
CA GLU A 206 20.27 -10.36 -3.64
C GLU A 206 18.80 -10.46 -4.02
N PRO A 207 18.25 -9.52 -4.82
CA PRO A 207 16.83 -9.51 -5.17
C PRO A 207 16.42 -10.69 -6.03
N PHE A 208 17.36 -11.28 -6.76
CA PHE A 208 17.12 -12.42 -7.62
C PHE A 208 18.41 -13.25 -7.79
N ILE A 209 18.33 -14.52 -7.44
CA ILE A 209 19.38 -15.50 -7.67
C ILE A 209 18.86 -16.49 -8.72
N ARG A 210 19.52 -16.52 -9.88
CA ARG A 210 19.17 -17.48 -10.93
C ARG A 210 19.51 -18.88 -10.43
N ARG A 211 18.56 -19.81 -10.48
CA ARG A 211 18.84 -21.22 -10.21
C ARG A 211 19.85 -21.71 -11.24
N ALA A 212 20.94 -22.32 -10.77
CA ALA A 212 21.83 -23.05 -11.65
C ALA A 212 21.01 -24.14 -12.35
N ALA A 213 21.13 -24.26 -13.67
CA ALA A 213 20.57 -25.38 -14.37
C ALA A 213 21.20 -26.65 -13.77
N ASP A 214 20.38 -27.53 -13.21
CA ASP A 214 20.85 -28.89 -12.91
C ASP A 214 21.25 -29.50 -14.27
N ASP A 215 22.51 -29.77 -14.47
CA ASP A 215 23.05 -30.45 -15.63
C ASP A 215 22.60 -31.93 -15.65
N GLY A 216 21.32 -32.16 -15.61
CA GLY A 216 20.64 -33.42 -15.86
C GLY A 216 20.40 -33.57 -17.36
N GLY A 217 21.47 -33.88 -18.09
CA GLY A 217 21.51 -34.60 -19.35
C GLY A 217 20.49 -34.16 -20.42
N LEU A 218 20.75 -33.04 -21.08
CA LEU A 218 20.56 -32.86 -22.52
C LEU A 218 21.81 -32.08 -23.02
N GLU A 219 22.70 -32.79 -23.70
CA GLU A 219 23.87 -32.20 -24.33
C GLU A 219 23.47 -31.14 -25.36
N GLY A 220 23.59 -29.88 -24.93
CA GLY A 220 23.48 -28.71 -25.76
C GLY A 220 24.50 -27.71 -25.27
N GLY A 221 25.67 -27.65 -25.96
CA GLY A 221 26.86 -26.89 -25.60
C GLY A 221 26.57 -25.41 -25.39
N GLY A 222 26.38 -25.02 -24.14
CA GLY A 222 26.41 -23.64 -23.71
C GLY A 222 27.50 -23.46 -22.66
N THR A 223 28.45 -22.56 -22.95
CA THR A 223 29.55 -22.16 -22.07
C THR A 223 29.02 -21.88 -20.64
N PRO A 224 29.68 -22.39 -19.58
CA PRO A 224 29.29 -22.10 -18.19
C PRO A 224 29.39 -20.59 -17.96
N VAL A 225 28.24 -19.98 -17.66
CA VAL A 225 28.22 -18.58 -17.22
C VAL A 225 28.69 -18.56 -15.76
N THR A 226 29.92 -18.13 -15.57
CA THR A 226 30.49 -17.88 -14.25
C THR A 226 29.56 -16.91 -13.47
N PRO A 227 29.13 -17.23 -12.27
CA PRO A 227 28.33 -16.29 -11.50
C PRO A 227 29.12 -14.99 -11.29
N PRO A 228 28.48 -13.80 -11.39
CA PRO A 228 29.16 -12.56 -11.12
C PRO A 228 29.71 -12.58 -9.69
N LYS A 229 30.96 -12.15 -9.53
CA LYS A 229 31.60 -12.00 -8.23
C LYS A 229 30.65 -11.24 -7.28
N PRO A 230 30.49 -11.68 -6.02
CA PRO A 230 29.75 -10.90 -5.05
C PRO A 230 30.33 -9.51 -4.97
N TRP A 231 29.49 -8.49 -5.17
CA TRP A 231 29.87 -7.10 -5.00
C TRP A 231 30.13 -6.86 -3.50
N LEU A 232 31.38 -6.90 -3.09
CA LEU A 232 31.86 -6.35 -1.84
C LEU A 232 32.20 -4.88 -2.10
N PRO A 233 31.70 -3.92 -1.31
CA PRO A 233 32.20 -2.55 -1.40
C PRO A 233 33.69 -2.59 -1.08
N GLU A 234 34.51 -2.09 -2.01
CA GLU A 234 35.90 -1.80 -1.72
C GLU A 234 35.90 -0.84 -0.52
N ASP A 235 36.52 -1.27 0.58
CA ASP A 235 36.79 -0.43 1.72
C ASP A 235 37.74 0.68 1.27
N GLY A 236 37.15 1.78 0.81
CA GLY A 236 37.87 3.01 0.48
C GLY A 236 38.41 3.65 1.74
N ASN A 237 39.45 3.08 2.32
CA ASN A 237 40.31 3.72 3.28
C ASN A 237 41.51 4.30 2.54
N SER A 238 41.34 5.47 1.95
CA SER A 238 42.46 6.36 1.62
C SER A 238 42.35 7.58 2.51
N ALA A 239 43.09 7.50 3.60
CA ALA A 239 43.45 8.66 4.40
C ALA A 239 44.19 9.62 3.47
N SER A 240 43.60 10.73 3.10
CA SER A 240 44.29 11.88 2.53
C SER A 240 44.68 12.79 3.69
N GLU A 241 45.98 12.80 3.94
CA GLU A 241 46.70 13.76 4.77
C GLU A 241 46.33 15.21 4.39
N HIS A 242 45.86 15.95 5.35
CA HIS A 242 45.79 17.40 5.27
C HIS A 242 47.16 18.00 5.55
N PRO A 243 47.71 18.83 4.68
CA PRO A 243 48.83 19.68 5.05
C PRO A 243 48.35 20.89 5.88
N SER A 244 48.94 21.03 7.03
CA SER A 244 48.88 22.23 7.86
C SER A 244 49.49 23.42 7.12
N SER A 245 48.77 24.52 6.97
CA SER A 245 49.40 25.82 6.79
C SER A 245 48.71 26.83 7.73
N ASN A 246 49.50 27.24 8.72
CA ASN A 246 49.33 28.50 9.42
C ASN A 246 49.28 29.64 8.41
N ASP A 247 48.36 30.57 8.53
CA ASP A 247 48.75 31.96 8.48
C ASP A 247 47.73 32.88 9.21
N ASP A 248 48.33 33.83 9.91
CA ASP A 248 47.76 34.87 10.73
C ASP A 248 47.04 35.92 9.88
N GLY A 249 46.00 36.52 10.42
CA GLY A 249 45.48 37.74 9.79
C GLY A 249 44.25 38.32 10.46
N ALA A 250 44.50 39.20 11.37
CA ALA A 250 43.59 40.10 12.07
C ALA A 250 42.56 40.82 11.19
N GLY A 251 41.36 41.09 11.72
CA GLY A 251 40.73 42.31 11.29
C GLY A 251 39.20 42.40 11.30
N LYS A 252 38.67 42.97 12.36
CA LYS A 252 37.53 43.91 12.42
C LYS A 252 36.10 43.45 12.35
N ARG A 253 35.43 43.62 13.48
CA ARG A 253 34.01 43.87 13.72
C ARG A 253 33.43 44.91 12.77
N VAL A 254 32.19 44.69 12.34
CA VAL A 254 31.16 45.73 12.24
C VAL A 254 29.79 45.07 12.42
N VAL A 255 29.08 45.51 13.45
CA VAL A 255 27.61 45.47 13.55
C VAL A 255 27.12 46.79 13.03
N PRO A 256 26.01 46.90 12.29
CA PRO A 256 24.87 47.61 12.81
C PRO A 256 23.48 47.08 12.38
N LYS A 257 22.62 47.30 13.26
CA LYS A 257 21.24 47.73 13.40
C LYS A 257 20.16 46.81 12.87
#